data_c8c5d87106efea299adf238c7ec7e69c
#
_entry.id   c8c5d87106efea299adf238c7ec7e69c
#
_cell.length_a   1.000
_cell.length_b   1.000
_cell.length_c   1.000
_cell.angle_alpha   90.00
_cell.angle_beta   90.00
_cell.angle_gamma   90.00
#
_symmetry.space_group_name_H-M   'P 1'
#
loop_
_entity.id
_entity.type
_entity.pdbx_description
1 polymer ?
#
loop_
_entity_poly.entity_id
_entity_poly.type
_entity_poly.pdbx_seq_one_letter_code
_entity_poly.pdbx_strand_id
1 'polypeptide(L)'
;MRALTFLLLSCIITQSALAQDPAAEADATETRAVSSLTPQQIHAYREGRGMGAGRVADANGYPGPMHVLELAEVLELSDEQRAATAALMSAMKAEAGQLGKQLIAREQALDQQLVDRSVDGESLKVALMEIGELQARIRLAHLNAHIDQRALLSETQLESYSKSRREARAARGPGRQRDMGCQHGQMRQRDGQNPDR
;
A
#
# COMPACT_ATOMS: atom_id res chain seq x y z
N MET A 1 61.98 61.73 -11.56
CA MET A 1 60.61 61.50 -10.96
C MET A 1 60.05 60.25 -11.61
N ARG A 2 60.05 59.13 -10.84
CA ARG A 2 59.69 57.80 -11.32
C ARG A 2 58.23 57.54 -10.94
N ALA A 3 57.35 57.39 -11.92
CA ALA A 3 55.94 56.99 -11.70
C ALA A 3 55.87 55.49 -11.58
N LEU A 4 55.31 55.01 -10.48
CA LEU A 4 55.10 53.59 -10.18
C LEU A 4 53.67 53.23 -10.50
N THR A 5 53.46 52.43 -11.53
CA THR A 5 52.12 51.97 -11.98
C THR A 5 51.80 50.70 -11.27
N PHE A 6 50.80 50.72 -10.36
CA PHE A 6 50.24 49.54 -9.69
C PHE A 6 49.23 48.87 -10.61
N LEU A 7 49.50 47.63 -10.99
CA LEU A 7 48.60 46.77 -11.76
C LEU A 7 47.75 45.99 -10.73
N LEU A 8 46.46 46.31 -10.58
CA LEU A 8 45.51 45.56 -9.79
C LEU A 8 45.01 44.37 -10.62
N LEU A 9 45.46 43.17 -10.22
CA LEU A 9 45.00 41.89 -10.78
C LEU A 9 43.67 41.52 -10.09
N SER A 10 42.53 41.73 -10.76
CA SER A 10 41.21 41.39 -10.27
C SER A 10 40.94 39.89 -10.48
N CYS A 11 40.99 39.10 -9.38
CA CYS A 11 40.69 37.67 -9.41
C CYS A 11 39.20 37.48 -9.39
N ILE A 12 38.60 37.18 -10.52
CA ILE A 12 37.16 36.84 -10.63
C ILE A 12 37.04 35.37 -10.21
N ILE A 13 36.56 35.16 -8.98
CA ILE A 13 36.15 33.82 -8.50
C ILE A 13 34.77 33.55 -9.06
N THR A 14 34.65 32.73 -10.12
CA THR A 14 33.40 32.19 -10.60
C THR A 14 32.95 31.11 -9.64
N GLN A 15 31.99 31.43 -8.76
CA GLN A 15 31.24 30.45 -7.98
C GLN A 15 30.30 29.72 -8.92
N SER A 16 30.67 28.50 -9.30
CA SER A 16 29.72 27.55 -9.91
C SER A 16 28.71 27.14 -8.85
N ALA A 17 27.53 27.72 -8.86
CA ALA A 17 26.38 27.22 -8.12
C ALA A 17 26.00 25.86 -8.74
N LEU A 18 26.34 24.79 -8.04
CA LEU A 18 25.77 23.47 -8.31
C LEU A 18 24.28 23.59 -8.04
N ALA A 19 23.49 23.61 -9.10
CA ALA A 19 22.03 23.48 -9.02
C ALA A 19 21.75 22.09 -8.43
N GLN A 20 21.33 22.05 -7.19
CA GLN A 20 20.79 20.82 -6.56
C GLN A 20 19.48 20.51 -7.28
N ASP A 21 19.41 19.33 -7.86
CA ASP A 21 18.22 18.82 -8.52
C ASP A 21 17.16 18.53 -7.46
N PRO A 22 16.00 19.24 -7.43
CA PRO A 22 14.96 19.01 -6.43
C PRO A 22 14.35 17.61 -6.51
N ALA A 23 14.53 16.88 -7.62
CA ALA A 23 14.12 15.50 -7.76
C ALA A 23 15.02 14.53 -6.97
N ALA A 24 16.29 14.87 -6.74
CA ALA A 24 17.20 14.05 -5.94
C ALA A 24 16.95 14.17 -4.43
N GLU A 25 16.45 15.32 -3.94
CA GLU A 25 16.06 15.48 -2.54
C GLU A 25 14.73 14.78 -2.21
N ALA A 26 13.80 14.68 -3.18
CA ALA A 26 12.54 13.94 -3.00
C ALA A 26 12.77 12.43 -2.86
N ASP A 27 13.78 11.86 -3.54
CA ASP A 27 14.12 10.43 -3.47
C ASP A 27 14.87 10.05 -2.18
N ALA A 28 15.63 10.97 -1.60
CA ALA A 28 16.39 10.73 -0.36
C ALA A 28 15.49 10.68 0.90
N THR A 29 14.31 11.31 0.87
CA THR A 29 13.34 11.28 1.98
C THR A 29 12.54 9.96 2.00
N GLU A 30 12.58 9.19 0.92
CA GLU A 30 11.76 7.98 0.71
C GLU A 30 12.38 6.71 1.33
N THR A 31 13.59 6.79 1.86
CA THR A 31 14.35 5.58 2.27
C THR A 31 14.24 5.25 3.76
N ARG A 32 13.54 6.07 4.56
CA ARG A 32 13.35 5.72 5.97
C ARG A 32 12.32 4.60 6.11
N ALA A 33 12.76 3.46 6.66
CA ALA A 33 11.85 2.37 6.98
C ALA A 33 10.74 2.87 7.92
N VAL A 34 9.48 2.61 7.55
CA VAL A 34 8.32 2.87 8.42
C VAL A 34 8.22 1.69 9.36
N SER A 35 8.35 1.92 10.67
CA SER A 35 8.43 0.85 11.67
C SER A 35 7.16 -0.02 11.72
N SER A 36 6.00 0.56 11.37
CA SER A 36 4.70 -0.12 11.35
C SER A 36 4.41 -0.92 10.07
N LEU A 37 5.19 -0.71 8.99
CA LEU A 37 4.94 -1.31 7.68
C LEU A 37 6.14 -2.11 7.17
N THR A 38 5.89 -3.31 6.68
CA THR A 38 6.92 -4.09 5.98
C THR A 38 7.21 -3.52 4.58
N PRO A 39 8.39 -3.77 4.00
CA PRO A 39 8.68 -3.37 2.61
C PRO A 39 7.65 -3.89 1.60
N GLN A 40 7.12 -5.12 1.81
CA GLN A 40 6.07 -5.68 0.96
C GLN A 40 4.76 -4.91 1.08
N GLN A 41 4.39 -4.44 2.29
CA GLN A 41 3.19 -3.62 2.49
C GLN A 41 3.37 -2.24 1.84
N ILE A 42 4.52 -1.60 2.01
CA ILE A 42 4.83 -0.32 1.37
C ILE A 42 4.71 -0.44 -0.15
N HIS A 43 5.34 -1.45 -0.75
CA HIS A 43 5.23 -1.70 -2.18
C HIS A 43 3.77 -1.97 -2.60
N ALA A 44 3.04 -2.80 -1.85
CA ALA A 44 1.65 -3.11 -2.14
C ALA A 44 0.74 -1.87 -2.08
N TYR A 45 0.92 -1.00 -1.10
CA TYR A 45 0.19 0.26 -1.00
C TYR A 45 0.48 1.20 -2.17
N ARG A 46 1.75 1.36 -2.55
CA ARG A 46 2.15 2.20 -3.70
C ARG A 46 1.53 1.72 -5.02
N GLU A 47 1.46 0.41 -5.21
CA GLU A 47 0.91 -0.24 -6.40
C GLU A 47 -0.62 -0.39 -6.36
N GLY A 48 -1.29 0.11 -5.32
CA GLY A 48 -2.74 -0.04 -5.16
C GLY A 48 -3.19 -1.50 -5.05
N ARG A 49 -2.35 -2.37 -4.46
CA ARG A 49 -2.69 -3.78 -4.24
C ARG A 49 -3.53 -3.94 -2.98
N GLY A 50 -4.62 -4.69 -3.08
CA GLY A 50 -5.60 -4.83 -2.01
C GLY A 50 -5.19 -5.67 -0.81
N MET A 51 -4.10 -6.46 -0.87
CA MET A 51 -3.60 -7.32 0.23
C MET A 51 -4.71 -8.09 0.97
N GLY A 52 -5.75 -8.49 0.24
CA GLY A 52 -6.91 -9.19 0.78
C GLY A 52 -8.11 -8.30 1.13
N ALA A 53 -8.08 -6.99 0.85
CA ALA A 53 -9.18 -6.06 1.11
C ALA A 53 -10.52 -6.51 0.48
N GLY A 54 -10.47 -7.08 -0.74
CA GLY A 54 -11.64 -7.60 -1.46
C GLY A 54 -12.03 -9.05 -1.14
N ARG A 55 -11.33 -9.76 -0.24
CA ARG A 55 -11.58 -11.19 0.02
C ARG A 55 -13.01 -11.49 0.49
N VAL A 56 -13.57 -10.60 1.29
CA VAL A 56 -14.93 -10.75 1.78
C VAL A 56 -15.94 -10.65 0.63
N ALA A 57 -15.72 -9.77 -0.33
CA ALA A 57 -16.56 -9.62 -1.52
C ALA A 57 -16.45 -10.87 -2.42
N ASP A 58 -15.22 -11.29 -2.76
CA ASP A 58 -14.98 -12.51 -3.56
C ASP A 58 -15.59 -13.77 -2.93
N ALA A 59 -15.55 -13.90 -1.61
CA ALA A 59 -16.15 -15.02 -0.89
C ALA A 59 -17.69 -15.03 -0.94
N ASN A 60 -18.30 -13.88 -1.16
CA ASN A 60 -19.77 -13.70 -1.17
C ASN A 60 -20.32 -13.45 -2.60
N GLY A 61 -19.61 -13.87 -3.64
CA GLY A 61 -20.11 -13.82 -5.01
C GLY A 61 -19.99 -12.45 -5.70
N TYR A 62 -19.10 -11.59 -5.19
CA TYR A 62 -18.70 -10.35 -5.86
C TYR A 62 -17.30 -10.55 -6.46
N PRO A 63 -17.18 -10.85 -7.75
CA PRO A 63 -15.89 -11.13 -8.39
C PRO A 63 -15.01 -9.88 -8.43
N GLY A 64 -13.70 -10.08 -8.25
CA GLY A 64 -12.74 -9.00 -8.41
C GLY A 64 -12.26 -8.86 -9.85
N PRO A 65 -12.02 -7.62 -10.35
CA PRO A 65 -11.62 -7.38 -11.74
C PRO A 65 -10.42 -8.20 -12.20
N MET A 66 -9.40 -8.34 -11.35
CA MET A 66 -8.20 -9.13 -11.65
C MET A 66 -8.54 -10.60 -11.98
N HIS A 67 -9.35 -11.24 -11.12
CA HIS A 67 -9.73 -12.63 -11.32
C HIS A 67 -10.69 -12.83 -12.49
N VAL A 68 -11.53 -11.82 -12.80
CA VAL A 68 -12.38 -11.83 -13.99
C VAL A 68 -11.54 -11.81 -15.25
N LEU A 69 -10.50 -10.97 -15.32
CA LEU A 69 -9.56 -10.95 -16.46
C LEU A 69 -8.75 -12.25 -16.57
N GLU A 70 -8.33 -12.83 -15.45
CA GLU A 70 -7.64 -14.13 -15.43
C GLU A 70 -8.52 -15.27 -15.96
N LEU A 71 -9.84 -15.16 -15.80
CA LEU A 71 -10.82 -16.14 -16.24
C LEU A 71 -11.57 -15.73 -17.52
N ALA A 72 -11.06 -14.74 -18.24
CA ALA A 72 -11.77 -14.11 -19.34
C ALA A 72 -12.24 -15.10 -20.43
N GLU A 73 -11.44 -16.12 -20.76
CA GLU A 73 -11.80 -17.16 -21.71
C GLU A 73 -12.86 -18.11 -21.15
N VAL A 74 -12.73 -18.50 -19.88
CA VAL A 74 -13.70 -19.38 -19.19
C VAL A 74 -15.06 -18.71 -19.04
N LEU A 75 -15.06 -17.39 -18.86
CA LEU A 75 -16.25 -16.57 -18.71
C LEU A 75 -16.82 -16.09 -20.06
N GLU A 76 -16.12 -16.39 -21.18
CA GLU A 76 -16.48 -15.94 -22.52
C GLU A 76 -16.80 -14.43 -22.56
N LEU A 77 -15.89 -13.62 -21.94
CA LEU A 77 -16.09 -12.16 -21.88
C LEU A 77 -16.12 -11.57 -23.28
N SER A 78 -17.07 -10.70 -23.58
CA SER A 78 -17.03 -9.87 -24.78
C SER A 78 -15.85 -8.87 -24.71
N ASP A 79 -15.48 -8.30 -25.85
CA ASP A 79 -14.43 -7.29 -25.94
C ASP A 79 -14.77 -6.06 -25.10
N GLU A 80 -16.06 -5.67 -25.06
CA GLU A 80 -16.56 -4.57 -24.24
C GLU A 80 -16.44 -4.89 -22.74
N GLN A 81 -16.78 -6.13 -22.34
CA GLN A 81 -16.62 -6.55 -20.94
C GLN A 81 -15.16 -6.60 -20.52
N ARG A 82 -14.26 -7.09 -21.40
CA ARG A 82 -12.80 -7.08 -21.14
C ARG A 82 -12.30 -5.64 -20.95
N ALA A 83 -12.66 -4.74 -21.88
CA ALA A 83 -12.25 -3.35 -21.83
C ALA A 83 -12.78 -2.65 -20.56
N ALA A 84 -14.06 -2.82 -20.23
CA ALA A 84 -14.66 -2.25 -19.02
C ALA A 84 -14.01 -2.80 -17.74
N THR A 85 -13.74 -4.10 -17.67
CA THR A 85 -13.06 -4.73 -16.52
C THR A 85 -11.64 -4.23 -16.36
N ALA A 86 -10.89 -4.06 -17.46
CA ALA A 86 -9.53 -3.50 -17.43
C ALA A 86 -9.52 -2.04 -16.98
N ALA A 87 -10.46 -1.24 -17.46
CA ALA A 87 -10.63 0.16 -17.03
C ALA A 87 -10.97 0.26 -15.53
N LEU A 88 -11.90 -0.57 -15.05
CA LEU A 88 -12.27 -0.65 -13.65
C LEU A 88 -11.07 -1.03 -12.76
N MET A 89 -10.30 -2.04 -13.17
CA MET A 89 -9.08 -2.45 -12.44
C MET A 89 -8.03 -1.32 -12.41
N SER A 90 -7.86 -0.60 -13.51
CA SER A 90 -6.92 0.51 -13.61
C SER A 90 -7.32 1.67 -12.70
N ALA A 91 -8.60 2.07 -12.72
CA ALA A 91 -9.13 3.13 -11.87
C ALA A 91 -9.00 2.79 -10.38
N MET A 92 -9.39 1.57 -9.98
CA MET A 92 -9.24 1.08 -8.61
C MET A 92 -7.79 1.14 -8.14
N LYS A 93 -6.84 0.65 -8.97
CA LYS A 93 -5.41 0.67 -8.61
C LYS A 93 -4.85 2.09 -8.48
N ALA A 94 -5.25 3.00 -9.37
CA ALA A 94 -4.82 4.38 -9.33
C ALA A 94 -5.30 5.07 -8.03
N GLU A 95 -6.58 4.92 -7.69
CA GLU A 95 -7.17 5.47 -6.46
C GLU A 95 -6.51 4.86 -5.22
N ALA A 96 -6.47 3.52 -5.12
CA ALA A 96 -5.88 2.82 -3.98
C ALA A 96 -4.39 3.13 -3.83
N GLY A 97 -3.65 3.31 -4.93
CA GLY A 97 -2.22 3.68 -4.91
C GLY A 97 -1.99 5.10 -4.41
N GLN A 98 -2.84 6.06 -4.79
CA GLN A 98 -2.78 7.43 -4.26
C GLN A 98 -3.07 7.46 -2.75
N LEU A 99 -4.12 6.78 -2.31
CA LEU A 99 -4.44 6.63 -0.89
C LEU A 99 -3.34 5.90 -0.13
N GLY A 100 -2.73 4.88 -0.75
CA GLY A 100 -1.61 4.13 -0.18
C GLY A 100 -0.37 4.99 0.06
N LYS A 101 -0.05 5.91 -0.85
CA LYS A 101 1.04 6.89 -0.66
C LYS A 101 0.74 7.82 0.52
N GLN A 102 -0.50 8.29 0.66
CA GLN A 102 -0.92 9.13 1.79
C GLN A 102 -0.83 8.35 3.11
N LEU A 103 -1.25 7.09 3.12
CA LEU A 103 -1.14 6.22 4.29
C LEU A 103 0.32 6.05 4.74
N ILE A 104 1.23 5.74 3.80
CA ILE A 104 2.66 5.62 4.09
C ILE A 104 3.21 6.92 4.69
N ALA A 105 2.86 8.08 4.13
CA ALA A 105 3.30 9.37 4.67
C ALA A 105 2.77 9.65 6.08
N ARG A 106 1.54 9.26 6.40
CA ARG A 106 0.97 9.40 7.76
C ARG A 106 1.63 8.46 8.77
N GLU A 107 1.90 7.21 8.38
CA GLU A 107 2.65 6.27 9.21
C GLU A 107 4.09 6.76 9.47
N GLN A 108 4.76 7.33 8.47
CA GLN A 108 6.08 7.94 8.62
C GLN A 108 6.07 9.13 9.58
N ALA A 109 5.05 10.00 9.47
CA ALA A 109 4.90 11.15 10.36
C ALA A 109 4.70 10.73 11.82
N LEU A 110 3.87 9.70 12.05
CA LEU A 110 3.66 9.15 13.39
C LEU A 110 4.94 8.51 13.94
N ASP A 111 5.65 7.72 13.12
CA ASP A 111 6.93 7.11 13.50
C ASP A 111 7.96 8.18 13.90
N GLN A 112 8.03 9.29 13.16
CA GLN A 112 8.92 10.41 13.48
C GLN A 112 8.54 11.09 14.81
N GLN A 113 7.26 11.35 15.04
CA GLN A 113 6.79 11.95 16.30
C GLN A 113 7.14 11.08 17.51
N LEU A 114 7.04 9.75 17.35
CA LEU A 114 7.42 8.80 18.42
C LEU A 114 8.93 8.80 18.66
N VAL A 115 9.75 8.85 17.61
CA VAL A 115 11.23 8.97 17.73
C VAL A 115 11.62 10.24 18.47
N ASP A 116 11.00 11.36 18.12
CA ASP A 116 11.26 12.67 18.71
C ASP A 116 10.64 12.83 20.11
N ARG A 117 9.86 11.83 20.56
CA ARG A 117 9.10 11.87 21.82
C ARG A 117 8.21 13.11 21.93
N SER A 118 7.70 13.58 20.80
CA SER A 118 6.85 14.77 20.69
C SER A 118 5.36 14.46 20.66
N VAL A 119 4.98 13.17 20.68
CA VAL A 119 3.58 12.72 20.67
C VAL A 119 2.98 12.82 22.08
N ASP A 120 1.73 13.29 22.15
CA ASP A 120 0.85 13.21 23.31
C ASP A 120 -0.42 12.40 22.99
N GLY A 121 -1.31 12.24 23.96
CA GLY A 121 -2.51 11.44 23.79
C GLY A 121 -3.50 11.97 22.74
N GLU A 122 -3.58 13.28 22.55
CA GLU A 122 -4.50 13.88 21.57
C GLU A 122 -3.91 13.81 20.15
N SER A 123 -2.64 14.16 19.99
CA SER A 123 -1.95 14.04 18.69
C SER A 123 -1.87 12.59 18.20
N LEU A 124 -1.64 11.63 19.11
CA LEU A 124 -1.69 10.20 18.78
C LEU A 124 -3.06 9.78 18.29
N LYS A 125 -4.12 10.20 18.97
CA LYS A 125 -5.50 9.89 18.57
C LYS A 125 -5.82 10.44 17.18
N VAL A 126 -5.46 11.69 16.90
CA VAL A 126 -5.66 12.32 15.58
C VAL A 126 -4.92 11.53 14.50
N ALA A 127 -3.63 11.22 14.70
CA ALA A 127 -2.84 10.46 13.74
C ALA A 127 -3.45 9.08 13.44
N LEU A 128 -3.90 8.35 14.47
CA LEU A 128 -4.51 7.03 14.30
C LEU A 128 -5.88 7.09 13.60
N MET A 129 -6.67 8.15 13.83
CA MET A 129 -7.93 8.35 13.12
C MET A 129 -7.70 8.62 11.64
N GLU A 130 -6.72 9.45 11.28
CA GLU A 130 -6.35 9.71 9.87
C GLU A 130 -5.84 8.45 9.17
N ILE A 131 -4.96 7.69 9.83
CA ILE A 131 -4.48 6.39 9.34
C ILE A 131 -5.64 5.43 9.11
N GLY A 132 -6.54 5.30 10.10
CA GLY A 132 -7.71 4.45 10.03
C GLY A 132 -8.67 4.83 8.90
N GLU A 133 -8.88 6.13 8.67
CA GLU A 133 -9.67 6.63 7.54
C GLU A 133 -9.05 6.24 6.20
N LEU A 134 -7.74 6.45 6.02
CA LEU A 134 -7.05 6.08 4.80
C LEU A 134 -7.13 4.57 4.52
N GLN A 135 -6.96 3.74 5.55
CA GLN A 135 -7.13 2.28 5.43
C GLN A 135 -8.55 1.90 5.02
N ALA A 136 -9.56 2.56 5.61
CA ALA A 136 -10.97 2.34 5.25
C ALA A 136 -11.26 2.76 3.81
N ARG A 137 -10.71 3.89 3.35
CA ARG A 137 -10.87 4.38 1.97
C ARG A 137 -10.18 3.47 0.95
N ILE A 138 -8.98 2.97 1.23
CA ILE A 138 -8.30 1.97 0.40
C ILE A 138 -9.17 0.72 0.26
N ARG A 139 -9.72 0.24 1.37
CA ARG A 139 -10.62 -0.92 1.35
C ARG A 139 -11.90 -0.65 0.57
N LEU A 140 -12.46 0.54 0.70
CA LEU A 140 -13.66 0.97 -0.03
C LEU A 140 -13.41 0.96 -1.54
N ALA A 141 -12.30 1.52 -2.02
CA ALA A 141 -11.95 1.49 -3.44
C ALA A 141 -11.93 0.06 -4.00
N HIS A 142 -11.36 -0.90 -3.26
CA HIS A 142 -11.36 -2.30 -3.66
C HIS A 142 -12.77 -2.92 -3.64
N LEU A 143 -13.56 -2.68 -2.60
CA LEU A 143 -14.91 -3.25 -2.48
C LEU A 143 -15.86 -2.68 -3.52
N ASN A 144 -15.78 -1.38 -3.82
CA ASN A 144 -16.54 -0.77 -4.90
C ASN A 144 -16.22 -1.43 -6.25
N ALA A 145 -14.94 -1.65 -6.55
CA ALA A 145 -14.54 -2.33 -7.77
C ALA A 145 -15.11 -3.76 -7.87
N HIS A 146 -15.29 -4.47 -6.75
CA HIS A 146 -15.98 -5.77 -6.76
C HIS A 146 -17.48 -5.64 -7.02
N ILE A 147 -18.12 -4.60 -6.47
CA ILE A 147 -19.56 -4.32 -6.70
C ILE A 147 -19.79 -3.99 -8.18
N ASP A 148 -18.99 -3.06 -8.72
CA ASP A 148 -19.12 -2.62 -10.10
C ASP A 148 -18.79 -3.76 -11.07
N GLN A 149 -17.78 -4.57 -10.76
CA GLN A 149 -17.45 -5.74 -11.56
C GLN A 149 -18.58 -6.75 -11.63
N ARG A 150 -19.30 -6.98 -10.52
CA ARG A 150 -20.45 -7.87 -10.53
C ARG A 150 -21.53 -7.38 -11.50
N ALA A 151 -21.75 -6.07 -11.59
CA ALA A 151 -22.73 -5.47 -12.50
C ALA A 151 -22.38 -5.60 -13.99
N LEU A 152 -21.09 -5.84 -14.32
CA LEU A 152 -20.65 -6.05 -15.70
C LEU A 152 -20.87 -7.47 -16.21
N LEU A 153 -21.20 -8.43 -15.34
CA LEU A 153 -21.29 -9.84 -15.68
C LEU A 153 -22.75 -10.31 -15.69
N SER A 154 -23.06 -11.24 -16.61
CA SER A 154 -24.35 -11.95 -16.61
C SER A 154 -24.42 -12.96 -15.47
N GLU A 155 -25.61 -13.42 -15.11
CA GLU A 155 -25.77 -14.47 -14.08
C GLU A 155 -25.05 -15.77 -14.48
N THR A 156 -25.06 -16.18 -15.75
CA THR A 156 -24.32 -17.35 -16.25
C THR A 156 -22.80 -17.20 -16.05
N GLN A 157 -22.25 -15.99 -16.30
CA GLN A 157 -20.85 -15.70 -16.06
C GLN A 157 -20.52 -15.70 -14.55
N LEU A 158 -21.40 -15.22 -13.70
CA LEU A 158 -21.26 -15.26 -12.24
C LEU A 158 -21.27 -16.69 -11.69
N GLU A 159 -22.10 -17.57 -12.23
CA GLU A 159 -22.11 -18.99 -11.89
C GLU A 159 -20.81 -19.67 -12.30
N SER A 160 -20.35 -19.45 -13.54
CA SER A 160 -19.08 -19.96 -14.08
C SER A 160 -17.89 -19.47 -13.25
N TYR A 161 -17.87 -18.18 -12.88
CA TYR A 161 -16.86 -17.62 -11.99
C TYR A 161 -16.85 -18.33 -10.64
N SER A 162 -18.00 -18.46 -10.01
CA SER A 162 -18.14 -19.08 -8.68
C SER A 162 -17.69 -20.54 -8.69
N LYS A 163 -17.98 -21.28 -9.77
CA LYS A 163 -17.51 -22.67 -9.98
C LYS A 163 -16.00 -22.72 -10.07
N SER A 164 -15.40 -21.93 -10.96
CA SER A 164 -13.93 -21.86 -11.16
C SER A 164 -13.19 -21.48 -9.86
N ARG A 165 -13.74 -20.54 -9.08
CA ARG A 165 -13.14 -20.15 -7.80
C ARG A 165 -13.22 -21.24 -6.74
N ARG A 166 -14.31 -22.02 -6.69
CA ARG A 166 -14.43 -23.19 -5.79
C ARG A 166 -13.42 -24.27 -6.15
N GLU A 167 -13.32 -24.60 -7.43
CA GLU A 167 -12.36 -25.60 -7.93
C GLU A 167 -10.92 -25.21 -7.62
N ALA A 168 -10.54 -23.94 -7.87
CA ALA A 168 -9.21 -23.43 -7.55
C ALA A 168 -8.90 -23.46 -6.04
N ARG A 169 -9.91 -23.23 -5.18
CA ARG A 169 -9.75 -23.36 -3.72
C ARG A 169 -9.58 -24.82 -3.30
N ALA A 170 -10.36 -25.72 -3.86
CA ALA A 170 -10.27 -27.17 -3.58
C ALA A 170 -8.91 -27.73 -4.01
N ALA A 171 -8.40 -27.33 -5.19
CA ALA A 171 -7.08 -27.75 -5.69
C ALA A 171 -5.90 -27.27 -4.80
N ARG A 172 -6.04 -26.17 -4.07
CA ARG A 172 -5.00 -25.65 -3.16
C ARG A 172 -4.89 -26.43 -1.83
N GLY A 173 -5.86 -27.27 -1.51
CA GLY A 173 -5.92 -28.07 -0.28
C GLY A 173 -6.09 -27.22 1.01
N PRO A 174 -6.41 -27.84 2.16
CA PRO A 174 -6.67 -27.12 3.42
C PRO A 174 -5.42 -26.57 4.12
N GLY A 175 -4.22 -26.63 3.52
CA GLY A 175 -2.94 -26.46 4.20
C GLY A 175 -2.10 -25.22 3.88
N ARG A 176 -2.56 -24.23 3.12
CA ARG A 176 -1.81 -22.99 2.86
C ARG A 176 -2.59 -21.74 3.24
N GLN A 177 -3.17 -21.70 4.40
CA GLN A 177 -3.31 -20.45 5.13
C GLN A 177 -1.89 -20.04 5.54
N ARG A 178 -1.24 -19.18 4.73
CA ARG A 178 -0.06 -18.46 5.23
C ARG A 178 -0.54 -17.67 6.43
N ASP A 179 -0.06 -18.08 7.60
CA ASP A 179 -0.13 -17.32 8.84
C ASP A 179 0.43 -15.91 8.58
N MET A 180 -0.44 -14.99 8.18
CA MET A 180 -0.30 -13.59 8.50
C MET A 180 -1.04 -13.39 9.85
N GLY A 181 -0.75 -14.29 10.78
CA GLY A 181 -1.17 -14.18 12.17
C GLY A 181 -0.30 -13.15 12.86
N CYS A 182 -0.93 -12.18 13.44
CA CYS A 182 -0.39 -11.40 14.54
C CYS A 182 0.21 -12.40 15.54
N GLN A 183 1.53 -12.49 15.64
CA GLN A 183 2.19 -13.12 16.76
C GLN A 183 1.97 -12.20 17.97
N HIS A 184 0.82 -12.33 18.59
CA HIS A 184 0.65 -11.93 19.98
C HIS A 184 1.56 -12.85 20.80
N GLY A 185 2.61 -12.22 21.37
CA GLY A 185 3.57 -12.90 22.20
C GLY A 185 2.89 -13.76 23.26
N GLN A 186 3.18 -15.04 23.24
CA GLN A 186 2.97 -15.90 24.39
C GLN A 186 3.90 -15.41 25.51
N MET A 187 3.35 -14.61 26.41
CA MET A 187 3.94 -14.44 27.74
C MET A 187 3.97 -15.81 28.37
N ARG A 188 5.15 -16.42 28.39
CA ARG A 188 5.42 -17.58 29.27
C ARG A 188 5.17 -17.14 30.71
N GLN A 189 4.10 -17.61 31.29
CA GLN A 189 3.98 -17.71 32.75
C GLN A 189 5.13 -18.60 33.22
N ARG A 190 6.16 -18.00 33.81
CA ARG A 190 7.10 -18.70 34.68
C ARG A 190 6.39 -18.87 36.01
N ASP A 191 5.84 -20.04 36.20
CA ASP A 191 5.46 -20.49 37.52
C ASP A 191 6.71 -20.48 38.41
N GLY A 192 6.67 -19.58 39.39
CA GLY A 192 7.63 -19.52 40.47
C GLY A 192 7.44 -20.71 41.40
N GLN A 193 8.20 -21.75 41.15
CA GLN A 193 8.42 -22.77 42.16
C GLN A 193 9.62 -22.32 42.99
N ASN A 194 9.33 -21.85 44.20
CA ASN A 194 10.32 -21.65 45.25
C ASN A 194 10.23 -22.87 46.19
N PRO A 195 11.23 -23.75 46.25
CA PRO A 195 11.33 -24.71 47.33
C PRO A 195 12.30 -24.16 48.38
N ASP A 196 11.79 -24.07 49.61
CA ASP A 196 12.48 -24.19 50.89
C ASP A 196 13.37 -23.06 51.43
N ARG A 197 12.89 -22.63 52.58
CA ARG A 197 13.49 -22.11 53.82
C ARG A 197 13.54 -20.62 54.00
#